data_7e8d43a8e4a1924b6175f83977dbdc81
#
_entry.id   7e8d43a8e4a1924b6175f83977dbdc81
#
_cell.length_a   1.000
_cell.length_b   1.000
_cell.length_c   1.000
_cell.angle_alpha   90.00
_cell.angle_beta   90.00
_cell.angle_gamma   90.00
#
_symmetry.space_group_name_H-M   'P 1'
#
loop_
_entity.id
_entity.type
_entity.pdbx_description
1 polymer ?
#
loop_
_entity_poly.entity_id
_entity_poly.type
_entity_poly.pdbx_seq_one_letter_code
_entity_poly.pdbx_strand_id
1 'polypeptide(L)'
;MKKFAIALFVLLPLAQAAAADCGYASTQLDMSQCAADEYKKVDGELNRLYQDVVKRLVIEEHKALLKSAQRKWIAYRDADCEFQTFPTTGGSVHGMVYSQCLTQKTAERVTEFKSMLRCKEGDLSCPL
;
A
#
# COMPACT_ATOMS: atom_id res chain seq x y z
N MET A 1 -21.78 49.58 -24.03
CA MET A 1 -22.19 48.68 -22.94
C MET A 1 -21.21 47.51 -22.92
N LYS A 2 -20.31 47.53 -21.97
CA LYS A 2 -19.30 46.47 -21.81
C LYS A 2 -19.91 45.33 -20.96
N LYS A 3 -20.08 44.15 -21.56
CA LYS A 3 -20.54 42.96 -20.85
C LYS A 3 -19.33 42.34 -20.18
N PHE A 4 -19.28 42.45 -18.85
CA PHE A 4 -18.31 41.69 -18.02
C PHE A 4 -18.81 40.26 -17.90
N ALA A 5 -18.07 39.34 -18.52
CA ALA A 5 -18.25 37.90 -18.28
C ALA A 5 -17.52 37.53 -16.97
N ILE A 6 -18.28 37.20 -15.94
CA ILE A 6 -17.76 36.67 -14.68
C ILE A 6 -17.46 35.19 -14.92
N ALA A 7 -16.18 34.86 -15.03
CA ALA A 7 -15.75 33.44 -15.05
C ALA A 7 -15.88 32.87 -13.65
N LEU A 8 -16.85 31.98 -13.47
CA LEU A 8 -17.05 31.24 -12.24
C LEU A 8 -15.95 30.14 -12.14
N PHE A 9 -14.92 30.39 -11.34
CA PHE A 9 -13.90 29.42 -11.03
C PHE A 9 -14.52 28.37 -10.04
N VAL A 10 -14.92 27.24 -10.56
CA VAL A 10 -15.31 26.09 -9.72
C VAL A 10 -14.04 25.48 -9.12
N LEU A 11 -13.76 25.81 -7.88
CA LEU A 11 -12.77 25.11 -7.06
C LEU A 11 -13.31 23.71 -6.74
N LEU A 12 -12.85 22.72 -7.51
CA LEU A 12 -13.02 21.32 -7.13
C LEU A 12 -12.19 21.07 -5.85
N PRO A 13 -12.80 20.56 -4.77
CA PRO A 13 -12.01 20.11 -3.63
C PRO A 13 -11.20 18.90 -4.09
N LEU A 14 -9.86 19.03 -4.07
CA LEU A 14 -8.97 17.88 -4.08
C LEU A 14 -9.32 17.05 -2.84
N ALA A 15 -9.96 15.91 -3.04
CA ALA A 15 -10.08 14.89 -2.02
C ALA A 15 -8.65 14.41 -1.71
N GLN A 16 -8.03 15.01 -0.73
CA GLN A 16 -6.82 14.47 -0.12
C GLN A 16 -7.24 13.13 0.47
N ALA A 17 -6.68 12.04 -0.10
CA ALA A 17 -6.73 10.75 0.56
C ALA A 17 -6.15 10.98 1.96
N ALA A 18 -7.01 10.87 2.98
CA ALA A 18 -6.60 11.00 4.35
C ALA A 18 -5.58 9.88 4.63
N ALA A 19 -4.29 10.21 4.63
CA ALA A 19 -3.31 9.44 5.36
C ALA A 19 -3.87 9.30 6.77
N ALA A 20 -3.92 8.04 7.31
CA ALA A 20 -4.42 7.85 8.65
C ALA A 20 -3.67 8.81 9.56
N ASP A 21 -4.42 9.68 10.22
CA ASP A 21 -3.86 10.82 10.93
C ASP A 21 -3.35 10.36 12.30
N CYS A 22 -2.09 9.88 12.34
CA CYS A 22 -1.38 9.60 13.59
C CYS A 22 -0.96 10.89 14.33
N GLY A 23 -1.32 12.08 13.83
CA GLY A 23 -1.00 13.37 14.43
C GLY A 23 -1.66 13.61 15.78
N TYR A 24 -2.71 12.87 16.12
CA TYR A 24 -3.36 12.92 17.45
C TYR A 24 -2.70 11.98 18.47
N ALA A 25 -1.79 11.11 18.06
CA ALA A 25 -1.06 10.23 18.97
C ALA A 25 -0.10 11.07 19.83
N SER A 26 -0.32 11.08 21.14
CA SER A 26 0.44 11.93 22.07
C SER A 26 1.57 11.19 22.79
N THR A 27 1.52 9.86 22.83
CA THR A 27 2.56 9.01 23.42
C THR A 27 3.24 8.14 22.37
N GLN A 28 4.45 7.64 22.69
CA GLN A 28 5.13 6.71 21.81
C GLN A 28 4.32 5.43 21.60
N LEU A 29 3.62 4.96 22.63
CA LEU A 29 2.74 3.79 22.52
C LEU A 29 1.59 4.06 21.54
N ASP A 30 0.94 5.21 21.63
CA ASP A 30 -0.15 5.59 20.73
C ASP A 30 0.34 5.73 19.29
N MET A 31 1.53 6.32 19.09
CA MET A 31 2.15 6.42 17.75
C MET A 31 2.47 5.04 17.17
N SER A 32 2.99 4.13 17.97
CA SER A 32 3.29 2.77 17.56
C SER A 32 2.01 1.99 17.20
N GLN A 33 0.95 2.15 17.99
CA GLN A 33 -0.35 1.53 17.72
C GLN A 33 -0.97 2.09 16.43
N CYS A 34 -0.94 3.40 16.25
CA CYS A 34 -1.43 4.03 15.04
C CYS A 34 -0.69 3.53 13.79
N ALA A 35 0.64 3.46 13.83
CA ALA A 35 1.45 2.93 12.73
C ALA A 35 1.13 1.45 12.44
N ALA A 36 0.90 0.63 13.47
CA ALA A 36 0.49 -0.75 13.31
C ALA A 36 -0.91 -0.88 12.67
N ASP A 37 -1.83 0.00 13.01
CA ASP A 37 -3.18 0.02 12.44
C ASP A 37 -3.17 0.46 10.96
N GLU A 38 -2.30 1.40 10.60
CA GLU A 38 -2.06 1.77 9.19
C GLU A 38 -1.51 0.60 8.38
N TYR A 39 -0.54 -0.12 8.93
CA TYR A 39 -0.02 -1.32 8.30
C TYR A 39 -1.12 -2.37 8.07
N LYS A 40 -1.95 -2.64 9.07
CA LYS A 40 -3.08 -3.57 8.93
C LYS A 40 -4.05 -3.20 7.82
N LYS A 41 -4.32 -1.92 7.63
CA LYS A 41 -5.20 -1.43 6.55
C LYS A 41 -4.62 -1.71 5.18
N VAL A 42 -3.37 -1.35 4.95
CA VAL A 42 -2.72 -1.55 3.65
C VAL A 42 -2.48 -3.03 3.36
N ASP A 43 -2.17 -3.83 4.38
CA ASP A 43 -2.02 -5.28 4.26
C ASP A 43 -3.36 -5.96 3.91
N GLY A 44 -4.46 -5.51 4.50
CA GLY A 44 -5.80 -5.93 4.14
C GLY A 44 -6.16 -5.59 2.69
N GLU A 45 -5.79 -4.41 2.21
CA GLU A 45 -5.96 -4.03 0.80
C GLU A 45 -5.12 -4.92 -0.13
N LEU A 46 -3.86 -5.18 0.22
CA LEU A 46 -3.00 -6.09 -0.53
C LEU A 46 -3.60 -7.49 -0.65
N ASN A 47 -4.08 -8.04 0.46
CA ASN A 47 -4.68 -9.38 0.48
C ASN A 47 -5.95 -9.44 -0.39
N ARG A 48 -6.77 -8.41 -0.39
CA ARG A 48 -7.95 -8.31 -1.25
C ARG A 48 -7.55 -8.27 -2.73
N LEU A 49 -6.57 -7.44 -3.09
CA LEU A 49 -6.08 -7.35 -4.47
C LEU A 49 -5.41 -8.65 -4.93
N TYR A 50 -4.69 -9.32 -4.05
CA TYR A 50 -4.14 -10.66 -4.33
C TYR A 50 -5.25 -11.64 -4.72
N GLN A 51 -6.36 -11.67 -3.99
CA GLN A 51 -7.50 -12.52 -4.32
C GLN A 51 -8.15 -12.13 -5.65
N ASP A 52 -8.23 -10.84 -5.95
CA ASP A 52 -8.76 -10.37 -7.23
C ASP A 52 -7.87 -10.81 -8.42
N VAL A 53 -6.55 -10.78 -8.26
CA VAL A 53 -5.61 -11.33 -9.26
C VAL A 53 -5.77 -12.85 -9.41
N VAL A 54 -5.86 -13.60 -8.29
CA VAL A 54 -6.09 -15.06 -8.31
C VAL A 54 -7.35 -15.42 -9.08
N LYS A 55 -8.44 -14.68 -8.88
CA LYS A 55 -9.72 -14.92 -9.57
C LYS A 55 -9.62 -14.73 -11.08
N ARG A 56 -8.72 -13.89 -11.56
CA ARG A 56 -8.50 -13.66 -13.00
C ARG A 56 -7.60 -14.71 -13.63
N LEU A 57 -6.80 -15.42 -12.84
CA LEU A 57 -5.96 -16.52 -13.33
C LEU A 57 -6.79 -17.79 -13.49
N VAL A 58 -6.82 -18.32 -14.70
CA VAL A 58 -7.60 -19.53 -15.03
C VAL A 58 -6.75 -20.80 -14.84
N ILE A 59 -5.45 -20.72 -15.06
CA ILE A 59 -4.51 -21.84 -15.06
C ILE A 59 -3.93 -22.01 -13.66
N GLU A 60 -4.06 -23.21 -13.08
CA GLU A 60 -3.59 -23.49 -11.72
C GLU A 60 -2.08 -23.31 -11.54
N GLU A 61 -1.30 -23.60 -12.57
CA GLU A 61 0.15 -23.35 -12.55
C GLU A 61 0.47 -21.86 -12.39
N HIS A 62 -0.28 -20.97 -13.04
CA HIS A 62 -0.10 -19.53 -12.90
C HIS A 62 -0.48 -19.03 -11.49
N LYS A 63 -1.51 -19.61 -10.90
CA LYS A 63 -1.86 -19.32 -9.48
C LYS A 63 -0.74 -19.76 -8.54
N ALA A 64 -0.11 -20.92 -8.80
CA ALA A 64 1.02 -21.41 -8.02
C ALA A 64 2.24 -20.49 -8.14
N LEU A 65 2.53 -19.97 -9.34
CA LEU A 65 3.60 -18.99 -9.58
C LEU A 65 3.36 -17.69 -8.79
N LEU A 66 2.14 -17.17 -8.84
CA LEU A 66 1.76 -15.98 -8.08
C LEU A 66 1.91 -16.21 -6.57
N LYS A 67 1.43 -17.34 -6.07
CA LYS A 67 1.54 -17.70 -4.64
C LYS A 67 3.00 -17.79 -4.19
N SER A 68 3.86 -18.41 -5.00
CA SER A 68 5.29 -18.50 -4.74
C SER A 68 5.95 -17.12 -4.70
N ALA A 69 5.65 -16.28 -5.70
CA ALA A 69 6.17 -14.91 -5.79
C ALA A 69 5.74 -14.09 -4.58
N GLN A 70 4.47 -14.16 -4.19
CA GLN A 70 3.95 -13.39 -3.06
C GLN A 70 4.56 -13.83 -1.73
N ARG A 71 4.76 -15.11 -1.51
CA ARG A 71 5.44 -15.63 -0.31
C ARG A 71 6.88 -15.12 -0.19
N LYS A 72 7.62 -15.16 -1.29
CA LYS A 72 9.00 -14.67 -1.34
C LYS A 72 9.06 -13.16 -1.15
N TRP A 73 8.09 -12.43 -1.70
CA TRP A 73 7.99 -11.00 -1.51
C TRP A 73 7.73 -10.64 -0.04
N ILE A 74 6.80 -11.33 0.65
CA ILE A 74 6.55 -11.14 2.08
C ILE A 74 7.82 -11.37 2.90
N ALA A 75 8.55 -12.46 2.62
CA ALA A 75 9.80 -12.76 3.32
C ALA A 75 10.86 -11.67 3.08
N TYR A 76 10.99 -11.19 1.86
CA TYR A 76 11.88 -10.08 1.52
C TYR A 76 11.47 -8.79 2.24
N ARG A 77 10.18 -8.41 2.18
CA ARG A 77 9.65 -7.23 2.86
C ARG A 77 10.02 -7.22 4.34
N ASP A 78 9.74 -8.31 5.02
CA ASP A 78 9.95 -8.42 6.47
C ASP A 78 11.45 -8.34 6.81
N ALA A 79 12.29 -9.10 6.11
CA ALA A 79 13.73 -9.09 6.32
C ALA A 79 14.37 -7.73 5.98
N ASP A 80 13.91 -7.07 4.92
CA ASP A 80 14.42 -5.75 4.54
C ASP A 80 14.00 -4.66 5.53
N CYS A 81 12.78 -4.72 6.08
CA CYS A 81 12.35 -3.82 7.15
C CYS A 81 13.08 -4.07 8.47
N GLU A 82 13.40 -5.32 8.81
CA GLU A 82 14.29 -5.64 9.94
C GLU A 82 15.66 -4.98 9.75
N PHE A 83 16.24 -5.11 8.57
CA PHE A 83 17.52 -4.48 8.26
C PHE A 83 17.45 -2.96 8.32
N GLN A 84 16.44 -2.33 7.70
CA GLN A 84 16.34 -0.87 7.66
C GLN A 84 16.10 -0.25 9.03
N THR A 85 15.46 -0.97 9.94
CA THR A 85 15.08 -0.45 11.26
C THR A 85 15.95 -0.97 12.40
N PHE A 86 16.97 -1.81 12.12
CA PHE A 86 17.82 -2.40 13.16
C PHE A 86 18.44 -1.36 14.12
N PRO A 87 18.80 -0.10 13.70
CA PRO A 87 19.37 0.87 14.62
C PRO A 87 18.46 1.26 15.78
N THR A 88 17.15 1.01 15.67
CA THR A 88 16.15 1.32 16.70
C THR A 88 15.78 0.11 17.56
N THR A 89 16.35 -1.06 17.30
CA THR A 89 16.07 -2.30 18.03
C THR A 89 16.28 -2.12 19.52
N GLY A 90 15.30 -2.54 20.31
CA GLY A 90 15.30 -2.38 21.77
C GLY A 90 14.82 -1.02 22.27
N GLY A 91 14.63 -0.04 21.40
CA GLY A 91 14.07 1.26 21.73
C GLY A 91 12.54 1.32 21.64
N SER A 92 11.93 2.27 22.33
CA SER A 92 10.46 2.47 22.35
C SER A 92 9.91 2.88 20.98
N VAL A 93 10.72 3.46 20.11
CA VAL A 93 10.34 3.91 18.76
C VAL A 93 10.35 2.79 17.72
N HIS A 94 10.98 1.65 18.03
CA HIS A 94 11.21 0.57 17.05
C HIS A 94 9.90 0.07 16.42
N GLY A 95 8.88 -0.20 17.23
CA GLY A 95 7.59 -0.69 16.73
C GLY A 95 6.94 0.25 15.72
N MET A 96 7.03 1.56 15.95
CA MET A 96 6.52 2.57 15.04
C MET A 96 7.30 2.56 13.71
N VAL A 97 8.62 2.66 13.73
CA VAL A 97 9.42 2.74 12.48
C VAL A 97 9.38 1.44 11.69
N TYR A 98 9.32 0.28 12.36
CA TYR A 98 9.14 -1.00 11.70
C TYR A 98 7.80 -1.10 10.98
N SER A 99 6.70 -0.74 11.65
CA SER A 99 5.36 -0.70 11.03
C SER A 99 5.28 0.27 9.87
N GLN A 100 5.92 1.43 9.95
CA GLN A 100 6.00 2.40 8.86
C GLN A 100 6.74 1.83 7.64
N CYS A 101 7.85 1.12 7.85
CA CYS A 101 8.56 0.44 6.77
C CYS A 101 7.67 -0.62 6.09
N LEU A 102 6.99 -1.46 6.88
CA LEU A 102 6.05 -2.45 6.34
C LEU A 102 4.92 -1.80 5.54
N THR A 103 4.36 -0.70 6.04
CA THR A 103 3.31 0.07 5.37
C THR A 103 3.77 0.56 4.00
N GLN A 104 4.95 1.19 3.94
CA GLN A 104 5.49 1.72 2.69
C GLN A 104 5.67 0.61 1.64
N LYS A 105 6.36 -0.47 1.99
CA LYS A 105 6.60 -1.59 1.06
C LYS A 105 5.32 -2.28 0.62
N THR A 106 4.37 -2.42 1.54
CA THR A 106 3.06 -3.02 1.22
C THR A 106 2.24 -2.12 0.29
N ALA A 107 2.28 -0.80 0.47
CA ALA A 107 1.64 0.15 -0.43
C ALA A 107 2.23 0.11 -1.86
N GLU A 108 3.54 -0.08 -1.98
CA GLU A 108 4.21 -0.28 -3.28
C GLU A 108 3.69 -1.55 -3.97
N ARG A 109 3.55 -2.65 -3.22
CA ARG A 109 3.00 -3.91 -3.76
C ARG A 109 1.52 -3.80 -4.13
N VAL A 110 0.73 -3.06 -3.36
CA VAL A 110 -0.65 -2.70 -3.70
C VAL A 110 -0.71 -2.00 -5.06
N THR A 111 0.17 -1.03 -5.30
CA THR A 111 0.27 -0.33 -6.59
C THR A 111 0.59 -1.28 -7.74
N GLU A 112 1.52 -2.22 -7.54
CA GLU A 112 1.84 -3.24 -8.55
C GLU A 112 0.62 -4.10 -8.89
N PHE A 113 -0.13 -4.60 -7.90
CA PHE A 113 -1.33 -5.40 -8.15
C PHE A 113 -2.44 -4.60 -8.83
N LYS A 114 -2.64 -3.35 -8.43
CA LYS A 114 -3.57 -2.45 -9.15
C LYS A 114 -3.18 -2.27 -10.62
N SER A 115 -1.89 -2.17 -10.89
CA SER A 115 -1.38 -2.07 -12.26
C SER A 115 -1.64 -3.36 -13.05
N MET A 116 -1.38 -4.53 -12.47
CA MET A 116 -1.69 -5.83 -13.11
C MET A 116 -3.19 -5.94 -13.44
N LEU A 117 -4.07 -5.57 -12.51
CA LEU A 117 -5.52 -5.65 -12.71
C LEU A 117 -6.04 -4.71 -13.81
N ARG A 118 -5.29 -3.66 -14.16
CA ARG A 118 -5.62 -2.73 -15.24
C ARG A 118 -5.02 -3.08 -16.59
N CYS A 119 -4.10 -4.04 -16.65
CA CYS A 119 -3.48 -4.39 -17.93
C CYS A 119 -4.51 -4.99 -18.89
N LYS A 120 -4.29 -4.78 -20.19
CA LYS A 120 -5.23 -5.16 -21.24
C LYS A 120 -4.77 -6.43 -21.93
N GLU A 121 -5.75 -7.22 -22.40
CA GLU A 121 -5.50 -8.36 -23.28
C GLU A 121 -4.65 -7.94 -24.49
N GLY A 122 -3.65 -8.73 -24.83
CA GLY A 122 -2.70 -8.45 -25.92
C GLY A 122 -1.45 -7.68 -25.49
N ASP A 123 -1.40 -7.14 -24.27
CA ASP A 123 -0.18 -6.58 -23.69
C ASP A 123 0.73 -7.73 -23.20
N LEU A 124 1.89 -7.88 -23.84
CA LEU A 124 2.84 -8.95 -23.51
C LEU A 124 3.44 -8.84 -22.11
N SER A 125 3.32 -7.67 -21.48
CA SER A 125 3.73 -7.44 -20.08
C SER A 125 2.63 -7.77 -19.07
N CYS A 126 1.42 -8.06 -19.54
CA CYS A 126 0.27 -8.39 -18.70
C CYS A 126 0.28 -9.88 -18.34
N PRO A 127 0.34 -10.24 -17.03
CA PRO A 127 0.32 -11.64 -16.61
C PRO A 127 -1.09 -12.24 -16.49
N LEU A 128 -2.13 -11.44 -16.75
CA LEU A 128 -3.55 -11.80 -16.55
C LEU A 128 -4.30 -11.95 -17.87
#